data_02397c831eaba7be7f52ef8c7fd1021c
#
_entry.id   02397c831eaba7be7f52ef8c7fd1021c
#
_cell.length_a   1.000
_cell.length_b   1.000
_cell.length_c   1.000
_cell.angle_alpha   90.00
_cell.angle_beta   90.00
_cell.angle_gamma   90.00
#
_symmetry.space_group_name_H-M   'P 1'
#
loop_
_entity.id
_entity.type
_entity.pdbx_description
1 polymer ?
#
loop_
_entity_poly.entity_id
_entity_poly.type
_entity_poly.pdbx_seq_one_letter_code
_entity_poly.pdbx_strand_id
1 'polypeptide(L)'
;MNEQPSSYIFPFLWLHGEDEATLRKYVRVIHDSCLNAFCVESRPHPAFVGPQWWHDMDIILEEARSLGMQLWILDDSHFPTGYAAGAMVNAPAELCRQSLVCQAIDCPASGEWLELSLADYAKAQPAQLSMMEQYTLDADHLRTWDDDQLISLVAVKEHGTGEQDLVDLNEALGQETLRFQVPEGKWKLHILHLTRNRGPHRDYINMMSAASCRRLIDAVYEPHWAHYQSYFGSTIAGFFSDEPELGNGHLYESGKAIWQMEDHAWSAGVTKALREAFGAEWSKYLPLLWEQPFDSDLCARVRLTYMDAVTHLVEQNFSEQVGDWCRAHGVKYIGHVIEDNNQHSRTGSSLGHYFRALGGQDMAGIDDIGGQVLPQGEWNGPWSVSGEVR
;
A
#
# COMPACT_ATOMS: atom_id res chain seq x y z
N MET A 1 17.60 -44.79 -0.75
CA MET A 1 17.40 -43.47 -1.34
C MET A 1 17.84 -42.49 -0.26
N ASN A 2 18.97 -41.81 -0.43
CA ASN A 2 19.38 -40.75 0.48
C ASN A 2 18.42 -39.59 0.25
N GLU A 3 17.51 -39.37 1.17
CA GLU A 3 16.78 -38.11 1.22
C GLU A 3 17.82 -37.02 1.45
N GLN A 4 18.08 -36.18 0.45
CA GLN A 4 18.83 -34.96 0.68
C GLN A 4 18.03 -34.13 1.68
N PRO A 5 18.68 -33.55 2.71
CA PRO A 5 18.00 -32.71 3.66
C PRO A 5 17.35 -31.56 2.89
N SER A 6 16.03 -31.40 3.01
CA SER A 6 15.30 -30.31 2.40
C SER A 6 15.81 -29.00 2.98
N SER A 7 16.45 -28.17 2.14
CA SER A 7 16.82 -26.81 2.53
C SER A 7 15.56 -25.95 2.56
N TYR A 8 15.45 -25.11 3.58
CA TYR A 8 14.39 -24.07 3.69
C TYR A 8 14.88 -22.70 3.22
N ILE A 9 16.09 -22.62 2.64
CA ILE A 9 16.64 -21.38 2.09
C ILE A 9 16.30 -21.31 0.62
N PHE A 10 15.64 -20.25 0.20
CA PHE A 10 15.24 -19.95 -1.18
C PHE A 10 15.87 -18.62 -1.60
N PRO A 11 17.00 -18.61 -2.33
CA PRO A 11 17.65 -17.40 -2.77
C PRO A 11 16.80 -16.67 -3.81
N PHE A 12 16.93 -15.35 -3.87
CA PHE A 12 16.43 -14.55 -4.98
C PHE A 12 17.41 -14.63 -6.16
N LEU A 13 16.89 -14.90 -7.33
CA LEU A 13 17.60 -14.86 -8.60
C LEU A 13 17.13 -13.62 -9.39
N TRP A 14 17.95 -12.59 -9.36
CA TRP A 14 17.68 -11.35 -10.10
C TRP A 14 18.04 -11.52 -11.55
N LEU A 15 17.07 -11.32 -12.44
CA LEU A 15 17.22 -11.43 -13.89
C LEU A 15 17.39 -10.05 -14.52
N HIS A 16 18.41 -9.97 -15.41
CA HIS A 16 18.75 -8.76 -16.14
C HIS A 16 18.66 -8.99 -17.67
N GLY A 17 18.23 -10.18 -18.14
CA GLY A 17 18.22 -10.58 -19.53
C GLY A 17 19.54 -11.24 -19.96
N GLU A 18 20.06 -12.14 -19.13
CA GLU A 18 21.28 -12.89 -19.35
C GLU A 18 21.12 -13.88 -20.53
N ASP A 19 22.25 -14.33 -21.09
CA ASP A 19 22.25 -15.38 -22.09
C ASP A 19 21.88 -16.76 -21.51
N GLU A 20 21.42 -17.69 -22.35
CA GLU A 20 20.98 -19.02 -21.97
C GLU A 20 22.01 -19.78 -21.11
N ALA A 21 23.30 -19.72 -21.50
CA ALA A 21 24.35 -20.45 -20.79
C ALA A 21 24.50 -19.93 -19.35
N THR A 22 24.36 -18.63 -19.14
CA THR A 22 24.40 -17.96 -17.86
C THR A 22 23.17 -18.31 -17.01
N LEU A 23 21.96 -18.27 -17.58
CA LEU A 23 20.72 -18.64 -16.89
C LEU A 23 20.78 -20.08 -16.39
N ARG A 24 21.13 -21.03 -17.24
CA ARG A 24 21.29 -22.44 -16.84
C ARG A 24 22.37 -22.62 -15.78
N LYS A 25 23.48 -21.89 -15.90
CA LYS A 25 24.55 -21.92 -14.88
C LYS A 25 24.04 -21.43 -13.52
N TYR A 26 23.26 -20.37 -13.47
CA TYR A 26 22.71 -19.86 -12.19
C TYR A 26 21.84 -20.90 -11.50
N VAL A 27 20.91 -21.52 -12.21
CA VAL A 27 20.06 -22.57 -11.67
C VAL A 27 20.89 -23.76 -11.14
N ARG A 28 21.92 -24.19 -11.89
CA ARG A 28 22.82 -25.28 -11.45
C ARG A 28 23.63 -24.90 -10.21
N VAL A 29 24.15 -23.68 -10.14
CA VAL A 29 24.90 -23.21 -8.96
C VAL A 29 24.01 -23.22 -7.71
N ILE A 30 22.75 -22.81 -7.84
CA ILE A 30 21.79 -22.88 -6.74
C ILE A 30 21.58 -24.35 -6.32
N HIS A 31 21.32 -25.24 -7.25
CA HIS A 31 21.14 -26.67 -7.00
C HIS A 31 22.38 -27.30 -6.36
N ASP A 32 23.58 -27.03 -6.89
CA ASP A 32 24.84 -27.57 -6.40
C ASP A 32 25.22 -27.04 -5.00
N SER A 33 24.58 -25.92 -4.59
CA SER A 33 24.65 -25.40 -3.22
C SER A 33 23.69 -26.09 -2.25
N CYS A 34 23.09 -27.22 -2.65
CA CYS A 34 22.09 -27.99 -1.88
C CYS A 34 20.80 -27.19 -1.59
N LEU A 35 20.43 -26.28 -2.48
CA LEU A 35 19.19 -25.52 -2.40
C LEU A 35 18.16 -26.10 -3.38
N ASN A 36 16.93 -26.33 -2.92
CA ASN A 36 15.91 -27.03 -3.69
C ASN A 36 14.89 -26.10 -4.34
N ALA A 37 14.95 -24.80 -4.02
CA ALA A 37 14.07 -23.79 -4.56
C ALA A 37 14.74 -22.42 -4.61
N PHE A 38 14.17 -21.50 -5.39
CA PHE A 38 14.59 -20.11 -5.50
C PHE A 38 13.42 -19.21 -5.94
N CYS A 39 13.54 -17.91 -5.74
CA CYS A 39 12.59 -16.92 -6.23
C CYS A 39 13.21 -16.19 -7.43
N VAL A 40 12.48 -16.14 -8.54
CA VAL A 40 12.87 -15.38 -9.73
C VAL A 40 12.32 -13.98 -9.63
N GLU A 41 13.16 -12.98 -9.80
CA GLU A 41 12.82 -11.58 -9.72
C GLU A 41 13.29 -10.83 -10.97
N SER A 42 12.40 -10.01 -11.55
CA SER A 42 12.74 -9.03 -12.57
C SER A 42 13.38 -7.81 -11.94
N ARG A 43 14.73 -7.74 -11.93
CA ARG A 43 15.43 -6.59 -11.32
C ARG A 43 16.82 -6.32 -11.91
N PRO A 44 16.95 -5.53 -12.97
CA PRO A 44 15.91 -4.96 -13.84
C PRO A 44 15.81 -5.72 -15.18
N HIS A 45 14.96 -6.70 -15.28
CA HIS A 45 14.74 -7.38 -16.56
C HIS A 45 14.05 -6.43 -17.56
N PRO A 46 14.57 -6.23 -18.78
CA PRO A 46 14.10 -5.17 -19.68
C PRO A 46 12.72 -5.42 -20.29
N ALA A 47 12.19 -6.64 -20.17
CA ALA A 47 10.95 -7.03 -20.81
C ALA A 47 10.11 -7.99 -19.95
N PHE A 48 9.91 -7.63 -18.66
CA PHE A 48 9.06 -8.41 -17.76
C PHE A 48 7.66 -8.64 -18.38
N VAL A 49 7.17 -9.89 -18.32
CA VAL A 49 5.90 -10.33 -18.94
C VAL A 49 5.87 -10.12 -20.46
N GLY A 50 7.03 -9.97 -21.10
CA GLY A 50 7.19 -9.80 -22.54
C GLY A 50 7.95 -10.97 -23.18
N PRO A 51 8.19 -10.92 -24.52
CA PRO A 51 8.78 -12.05 -25.25
C PRO A 51 10.14 -12.51 -24.71
N GLN A 52 11.01 -11.58 -24.28
CA GLN A 52 12.31 -11.95 -23.72
C GLN A 52 12.15 -12.61 -22.32
N TRP A 53 11.24 -12.11 -21.52
CA TRP A 53 10.91 -12.73 -20.22
C TRP A 53 10.47 -14.18 -20.40
N TRP A 54 9.56 -14.44 -21.36
CA TRP A 54 9.08 -15.81 -21.62
C TRP A 54 10.21 -16.72 -22.12
N HIS A 55 11.09 -16.22 -22.99
CA HIS A 55 12.27 -16.96 -23.43
C HIS A 55 13.19 -17.35 -22.26
N ASP A 56 13.48 -16.41 -21.37
CA ASP A 56 14.37 -16.63 -20.24
C ASP A 56 13.73 -17.57 -19.21
N MET A 57 12.44 -17.40 -18.98
CA MET A 57 11.67 -18.30 -18.11
C MET A 57 11.56 -19.73 -18.65
N ASP A 58 11.45 -19.91 -19.96
CA ASP A 58 11.49 -21.25 -20.58
C ASP A 58 12.78 -21.97 -20.23
N ILE A 59 13.92 -21.30 -20.35
CA ILE A 59 15.25 -21.84 -20.03
C ILE A 59 15.35 -22.20 -18.55
N ILE A 60 14.93 -21.29 -17.68
CA ILE A 60 14.99 -21.48 -16.23
C ILE A 60 14.08 -22.61 -15.79
N LEU A 61 12.85 -22.67 -16.29
CA LEU A 61 11.87 -23.72 -15.94
C LEU A 61 12.31 -25.10 -16.44
N GLU A 62 12.85 -25.19 -17.64
CA GLU A 62 13.40 -26.44 -18.18
C GLU A 62 14.54 -26.97 -17.31
N GLU A 63 15.50 -26.10 -16.95
CA GLU A 63 16.63 -26.47 -16.12
C GLU A 63 16.19 -26.85 -14.70
N ALA A 64 15.36 -26.02 -14.05
CA ALA A 64 14.83 -26.28 -12.72
C ALA A 64 14.06 -27.60 -12.65
N ARG A 65 13.19 -27.87 -13.65
CA ARG A 65 12.45 -29.13 -13.75
C ARG A 65 13.38 -30.35 -13.91
N SER A 66 14.44 -30.23 -14.71
CA SER A 66 15.41 -31.31 -14.92
C SER A 66 16.16 -31.67 -13.64
N LEU A 67 16.34 -30.71 -12.75
CA LEU A 67 17.03 -30.86 -11.45
C LEU A 67 16.06 -31.11 -10.29
N GLY A 68 14.75 -31.20 -10.55
CA GLY A 68 13.74 -31.42 -9.49
C GLY A 68 13.57 -30.24 -8.52
N MET A 69 13.90 -29.03 -8.96
CA MET A 69 13.80 -27.80 -8.17
C MET A 69 12.42 -27.16 -8.29
N GLN A 70 12.09 -26.34 -7.32
CA GLN A 70 10.92 -25.46 -7.34
C GLN A 70 11.35 -23.99 -7.49
N LEU A 71 10.50 -23.18 -8.08
CA LEU A 71 10.69 -21.74 -8.13
C LEU A 71 9.42 -20.97 -7.75
N TRP A 72 9.66 -19.78 -7.26
CA TRP A 72 8.67 -18.75 -6.97
C TRP A 72 8.87 -17.61 -7.95
N ILE A 73 7.82 -16.86 -8.22
CA ILE A 73 7.87 -15.69 -9.12
C ILE A 73 7.53 -14.47 -8.30
N LEU A 74 8.43 -13.49 -8.24
CA LEU A 74 8.09 -12.17 -7.72
C LEU A 74 7.09 -11.50 -8.66
N ASP A 75 6.01 -11.01 -8.10
CA ASP A 75 4.76 -10.73 -8.81
C ASP A 75 4.66 -9.32 -9.42
N ASP A 76 5.79 -8.62 -9.57
CA ASP A 76 5.81 -7.36 -10.32
C ASP A 76 7.16 -7.16 -11.05
N SER A 77 7.24 -6.13 -11.89
CA SER A 77 8.45 -5.78 -12.63
C SER A 77 9.58 -5.27 -11.73
N HIS A 78 9.24 -4.75 -10.59
CA HIS A 78 10.13 -4.30 -9.52
C HIS A 78 9.32 -4.12 -8.23
N PHE A 79 9.99 -3.98 -7.09
CA PHE A 79 9.32 -3.64 -5.83
C PHE A 79 8.96 -2.13 -5.75
N PRO A 80 7.99 -1.75 -4.93
CA PRO A 80 7.05 -2.62 -4.24
C PRO A 80 5.98 -3.19 -5.19
N THR A 81 5.44 -4.36 -4.87
CA THR A 81 4.32 -4.95 -5.61
C THR A 81 3.14 -4.00 -5.69
N GLY A 82 2.65 -3.73 -6.91
CA GLY A 82 1.48 -2.87 -7.12
C GLY A 82 1.52 -2.02 -8.40
N TYR A 83 2.62 -2.03 -9.12
CA TYR A 83 2.71 -1.39 -10.44
C TYR A 83 2.06 -2.22 -11.56
N ALA A 84 1.76 -3.49 -11.28
CA ALA A 84 1.12 -4.41 -12.20
C ALA A 84 1.84 -4.50 -13.57
N ALA A 85 3.16 -4.70 -13.55
CA ALA A 85 4.00 -4.74 -14.75
C ALA A 85 3.80 -3.52 -15.67
N GLY A 86 3.52 -2.35 -15.12
CA GLY A 86 3.26 -1.10 -15.85
C GLY A 86 1.84 -0.95 -16.37
N ALA A 87 0.92 -1.88 -16.10
CA ALA A 87 -0.47 -1.79 -16.56
C ALA A 87 -1.26 -0.62 -15.95
N MET A 88 -0.69 0.02 -14.93
CA MET A 88 -1.30 1.19 -14.28
C MET A 88 -0.95 2.52 -14.95
N VAL A 89 0.09 2.60 -15.79
CA VAL A 89 0.56 3.85 -16.43
C VAL A 89 -0.55 4.56 -17.23
N ASN A 90 -1.42 3.80 -17.89
CA ASN A 90 -2.55 4.33 -18.65
C ASN A 90 -3.91 3.89 -18.08
N ALA A 91 -3.93 3.42 -16.83
CA ALA A 91 -5.16 2.99 -16.21
C ALA A 91 -6.10 4.19 -15.95
N PRO A 92 -7.44 3.97 -16.00
CA PRO A 92 -8.41 4.96 -15.57
C PRO A 92 -8.17 5.41 -14.13
N ALA A 93 -8.47 6.67 -13.82
CA ALA A 93 -8.23 7.28 -12.53
C ALA A 93 -8.83 6.49 -11.35
N GLU A 94 -10.03 5.94 -11.54
CA GLU A 94 -10.75 5.17 -10.51
C GLU A 94 -10.06 3.88 -10.09
N LEU A 95 -9.13 3.37 -10.90
CA LEU A 95 -8.32 2.20 -10.56
C LEU A 95 -7.02 2.56 -9.83
N CYS A 96 -6.57 3.80 -9.92
CA CYS A 96 -5.34 4.24 -9.28
C CYS A 96 -5.57 4.60 -7.82
N ARG A 97 -4.51 4.46 -7.02
CA ARG A 97 -4.55 4.84 -5.60
C ARG A 97 -5.04 6.27 -5.40
N GLN A 98 -5.64 6.54 -4.27
CA GLN A 98 -6.17 7.83 -3.89
C GLN A 98 -5.87 8.11 -2.42
N SER A 99 -5.65 9.37 -2.09
CA SER A 99 -5.42 9.84 -0.73
C SER A 99 -6.44 10.89 -0.34
N LEU A 100 -6.80 10.91 0.93
CA LEU A 100 -7.47 12.02 1.61
C LEU A 100 -6.38 12.91 2.22
N VAL A 101 -6.47 14.20 1.98
CA VAL A 101 -5.57 15.22 2.52
C VAL A 101 -6.34 16.33 3.20
N CYS A 102 -5.71 17.00 4.17
CA CYS A 102 -6.32 18.06 4.95
C CYS A 102 -5.41 19.29 4.96
N GLN A 103 -6.00 20.44 4.63
CA GLN A 103 -5.42 21.75 4.90
C GLN A 103 -6.19 22.41 6.04
N ALA A 104 -5.50 22.81 7.12
CA ALA A 104 -6.09 23.54 8.21
C ALA A 104 -5.66 25.01 8.19
N ILE A 105 -6.61 25.92 8.33
CA ILE A 105 -6.36 27.37 8.41
C ILE A 105 -6.98 27.93 9.69
N ASP A 106 -6.32 28.90 10.30
CA ASP A 106 -6.83 29.57 11.49
C ASP A 106 -8.06 30.44 11.12
N CYS A 107 -9.11 30.32 11.90
CA CYS A 107 -10.26 31.21 11.81
C CYS A 107 -9.97 32.55 12.48
N PRO A 108 -10.63 33.66 12.05
CA PRO A 108 -10.54 34.95 12.73
C PRO A 108 -11.10 34.89 14.18
N ALA A 109 -11.10 36.02 14.88
CA ALA A 109 -11.56 36.06 16.25
C ALA A 109 -13.07 35.74 16.39
N SER A 110 -13.47 35.28 17.57
CA SER A 110 -14.88 34.98 17.88
C SER A 110 -15.80 36.15 17.54
N GLY A 111 -16.88 35.85 16.81
CA GLY A 111 -17.86 36.83 16.34
C GLY A 111 -17.54 37.48 15.00
N GLU A 112 -16.32 37.36 14.52
CA GLU A 112 -15.92 37.83 13.20
C GLU A 112 -16.37 36.86 12.11
N TRP A 113 -16.37 37.32 10.84
CA TRP A 113 -16.69 36.51 9.68
C TRP A 113 -15.45 35.98 8.99
N LEU A 114 -15.40 34.69 8.77
CA LEU A 114 -14.49 34.05 7.81
C LEU A 114 -15.15 34.07 6.44
N GLU A 115 -14.51 34.70 5.46
CA GLU A 115 -14.94 34.68 4.06
C GLU A 115 -13.80 34.15 3.19
N LEU A 116 -14.08 33.09 2.43
CA LEU A 116 -13.09 32.43 1.56
C LEU A 116 -13.68 32.21 0.18
N SER A 117 -12.89 32.49 -0.86
CA SER A 117 -13.17 32.00 -2.21
C SER A 117 -12.84 30.51 -2.27
N LEU A 118 -13.83 29.67 -2.53
CA LEU A 118 -13.61 28.22 -2.65
C LEU A 118 -12.87 27.84 -3.94
N ALA A 119 -12.82 28.74 -4.91
CA ALA A 119 -11.98 28.56 -6.11
C ALA A 119 -10.48 28.46 -5.77
N ASP A 120 -10.03 29.20 -4.73
CA ASP A 120 -8.65 29.18 -4.27
C ASP A 120 -8.26 27.84 -3.59
N TYR A 121 -9.27 27.06 -3.24
CA TYR A 121 -9.16 25.74 -2.59
C TYR A 121 -9.72 24.62 -3.46
N ALA A 122 -9.85 24.83 -4.76
CA ALA A 122 -10.38 23.82 -5.67
C ALA A 122 -9.46 22.58 -5.82
N LYS A 123 -8.16 22.77 -5.55
CA LYS A 123 -7.15 21.72 -5.62
C LYS A 123 -6.46 21.50 -4.28
N ALA A 124 -6.05 20.27 -4.05
CA ALA A 124 -5.23 19.92 -2.89
C ALA A 124 -3.87 20.63 -2.95
N GLN A 125 -3.33 20.95 -1.77
CA GLN A 125 -1.98 21.49 -1.69
C GLN A 125 -0.97 20.46 -2.23
N PRO A 126 0.04 20.86 -3.01
CA PRO A 126 1.10 19.97 -3.46
C PRO A 126 1.79 19.26 -2.29
N ALA A 127 2.16 17.99 -2.48
CA ALA A 127 2.97 17.29 -1.50
C ALA A 127 4.36 17.92 -1.40
N GLN A 128 4.88 18.05 -0.19
CA GLN A 128 6.30 18.28 0.00
C GLN A 128 6.97 16.90 -0.05
N LEU A 129 7.78 16.68 -1.09
CA LEU A 129 8.57 15.45 -1.18
C LEU A 129 9.66 15.46 -0.09
N SER A 130 9.79 14.36 0.62
CA SER A 130 10.92 14.15 1.53
C SER A 130 12.25 14.17 0.78
N MET A 131 13.35 14.34 1.48
CA MET A 131 14.69 14.33 0.85
C MET A 131 14.95 12.97 0.14
N MET A 132 14.48 11.87 0.71
CA MET A 132 14.62 10.54 0.13
C MET A 132 13.80 10.43 -1.15
N GLU A 133 12.55 10.87 -1.14
CA GLU A 133 11.68 10.88 -2.31
C GLU A 133 12.25 11.77 -3.43
N GLN A 134 12.87 12.89 -3.11
CA GLN A 134 13.54 13.74 -4.10
C GLN A 134 14.72 13.04 -4.78
N TYR A 135 15.41 12.13 -4.09
CA TYR A 135 16.54 11.37 -4.65
C TYR A 135 16.11 10.12 -5.42
N THR A 136 15.03 9.49 -5.01
CA THR A 136 14.57 8.22 -5.58
C THR A 136 13.54 8.41 -6.69
N LEU A 137 12.86 9.55 -6.71
CA LEU A 137 11.81 9.84 -7.68
C LEU A 137 12.33 10.75 -8.78
N ASP A 138 12.09 10.35 -10.00
CA ASP A 138 12.14 11.27 -11.12
C ASP A 138 10.89 12.16 -11.09
N ALA A 139 10.99 13.26 -10.31
CA ALA A 139 9.87 14.16 -10.07
C ALA A 139 9.28 14.75 -11.37
N ASP A 140 10.10 14.84 -12.42
CA ASP A 140 9.69 15.36 -13.73
C ASP A 140 8.83 14.39 -14.52
N HIS A 141 8.86 13.10 -14.16
CA HIS A 141 8.09 12.03 -14.81
C HIS A 141 6.94 11.47 -13.96
N LEU A 142 6.71 12.02 -12.77
CA LEU A 142 5.55 11.63 -11.97
C LEU A 142 4.25 12.01 -12.68
N ARG A 143 3.38 11.02 -12.85
CA ARG A 143 2.03 11.26 -13.36
C ARG A 143 1.31 12.28 -12.47
N THR A 144 0.66 13.24 -13.09
CA THR A 144 -0.19 14.23 -12.43
C THR A 144 -1.63 14.05 -12.84
N TRP A 145 -2.53 14.27 -11.89
CA TRP A 145 -3.96 14.12 -12.05
C TRP A 145 -4.64 15.47 -11.88
N ASP A 146 -5.71 15.71 -12.64
CA ASP A 146 -6.53 16.90 -12.54
C ASP A 146 -7.96 16.54 -12.06
N ASP A 147 -8.04 15.66 -11.06
CA ASP A 147 -9.29 15.10 -10.55
C ASP A 147 -9.44 15.27 -9.03
N ASP A 148 -8.73 16.23 -8.46
CA ASP A 148 -8.87 16.60 -7.05
C ASP A 148 -10.33 16.98 -6.73
N GLN A 149 -10.82 16.50 -5.60
CA GLN A 149 -12.18 16.74 -5.15
C GLN A 149 -12.21 17.35 -3.77
N LEU A 150 -12.75 18.54 -3.61
CA LEU A 150 -13.08 19.11 -2.32
C LEU A 150 -14.31 18.36 -1.75
N ILE A 151 -14.13 17.62 -0.64
CA ILE A 151 -15.16 16.74 -0.10
C ILE A 151 -15.68 17.12 1.27
N SER A 152 -14.95 17.96 2.00
CA SER A 152 -15.40 18.40 3.33
C SER A 152 -14.81 19.74 3.74
N LEU A 153 -15.65 20.54 4.40
CA LEU A 153 -15.34 21.81 5.04
C LEU A 153 -15.89 21.76 6.45
N VAL A 154 -15.00 21.77 7.45
CA VAL A 154 -15.39 21.65 8.86
C VAL A 154 -14.58 22.60 9.72
N ALA A 155 -15.24 23.45 10.50
CA ALA A 155 -14.56 24.19 11.54
C ALA A 155 -14.48 23.34 12.81
N VAL A 156 -13.28 23.21 13.36
CA VAL A 156 -12.97 22.45 14.57
C VAL A 156 -12.46 23.39 15.63
N LYS A 157 -13.06 23.31 16.83
CA LYS A 157 -12.66 24.12 17.97
C LYS A 157 -11.37 23.56 18.60
N GLU A 158 -10.40 24.43 18.86
CA GLU A 158 -9.21 24.04 19.63
C GLU A 158 -9.63 23.58 21.06
N HIS A 159 -9.08 22.47 21.50
CA HIS A 159 -9.44 21.83 22.76
C HIS A 159 -10.92 21.44 22.87
N GLY A 160 -11.56 21.17 21.74
CA GLY A 160 -12.91 20.60 21.70
C GLY A 160 -12.97 19.22 22.33
N THR A 161 -14.12 18.84 22.87
CA THR A 161 -14.34 17.59 23.59
C THR A 161 -15.51 16.76 23.07
N GLY A 162 -16.25 17.28 22.10
CA GLY A 162 -17.42 16.59 21.60
C GLY A 162 -17.92 17.12 20.26
N GLU A 163 -18.99 16.53 19.79
CA GLU A 163 -19.56 16.83 18.47
C GLU A 163 -20.00 18.29 18.31
N GLN A 164 -20.39 18.94 19.40
CA GLN A 164 -20.78 20.36 19.46
C GLN A 164 -19.60 21.31 19.12
N ASP A 165 -18.37 20.81 19.19
CA ASP A 165 -17.15 21.57 18.87
C ASP A 165 -16.69 21.33 17.41
N LEU A 166 -17.56 20.73 16.59
CA LEU A 166 -17.42 20.54 15.14
C LEU A 166 -18.56 21.28 14.45
N VAL A 167 -18.25 22.23 13.59
CA VAL A 167 -19.25 22.91 12.76
C VAL A 167 -19.13 22.40 11.32
N ASP A 168 -20.19 21.73 10.87
CA ASP A 168 -20.31 21.27 9.50
C ASP A 168 -20.62 22.45 8.57
N LEU A 169 -19.76 22.67 7.58
CA LEU A 169 -19.87 23.73 6.58
C LEU A 169 -20.01 23.15 5.18
N ASN A 170 -20.32 21.86 5.06
CA ASN A 170 -20.38 21.14 3.79
C ASN A 170 -21.52 21.64 2.88
N GLU A 171 -22.50 22.37 3.38
CA GLU A 171 -23.50 23.06 2.54
C GLU A 171 -22.90 24.11 1.59
N ALA A 172 -21.67 24.57 1.89
CA ALA A 172 -20.92 25.46 0.99
C ALA A 172 -20.22 24.74 -0.16
N LEU A 173 -20.14 23.41 -0.15
CA LEU A 173 -19.54 22.65 -1.23
C LEU A 173 -20.28 22.91 -2.54
N GLY A 174 -19.52 23.29 -3.58
CA GLY A 174 -20.07 23.67 -4.90
C GLY A 174 -20.52 25.12 -4.99
N GLN A 175 -20.41 25.94 -3.93
CA GLN A 175 -20.60 27.38 -3.97
C GLN A 175 -19.28 28.09 -4.35
N GLU A 176 -19.35 29.36 -4.72
CA GLU A 176 -18.17 30.18 -5.01
C GLU A 176 -17.43 30.61 -3.76
N THR A 177 -18.19 30.86 -2.68
CA THR A 177 -17.67 31.46 -1.44
C THR A 177 -18.20 30.73 -0.22
N LEU A 178 -17.32 30.44 0.72
CA LEU A 178 -17.67 30.05 2.10
C LEU A 178 -17.78 31.33 2.94
N ARG A 179 -18.89 31.47 3.66
CA ARG A 179 -19.06 32.53 4.67
C ARG A 179 -19.51 31.90 5.99
N PHE A 180 -18.69 32.10 7.03
CA PHE A 180 -18.89 31.48 8.34
C PHE A 180 -18.62 32.49 9.44
N GLN A 181 -19.58 32.69 10.35
CA GLN A 181 -19.37 33.51 11.57
C GLN A 181 -18.75 32.64 12.66
N VAL A 182 -17.55 32.99 13.11
CA VAL A 182 -16.78 32.19 14.07
C VAL A 182 -17.43 32.20 15.43
N PRO A 183 -17.80 31.04 16.00
CA PRO A 183 -18.36 30.94 17.33
C PRO A 183 -17.34 31.31 18.42
N GLU A 184 -17.78 31.34 19.70
CA GLU A 184 -16.91 31.59 20.83
C GLU A 184 -15.80 30.53 20.96
N GLY A 185 -14.54 30.98 21.09
CA GLY A 185 -13.36 30.15 21.22
C GLY A 185 -12.41 30.34 20.07
N LYS A 186 -11.39 29.46 20.00
CA LYS A 186 -10.46 29.37 18.88
C LYS A 186 -10.86 28.23 17.96
N TRP A 187 -10.88 28.51 16.68
CA TRP A 187 -11.32 27.57 15.67
C TRP A 187 -10.32 27.48 14.53
N LYS A 188 -10.25 26.31 13.90
CA LYS A 188 -9.55 26.08 12.64
C LYS A 188 -10.54 25.53 11.61
N LEU A 189 -10.52 26.09 10.41
CA LEU A 189 -11.23 25.51 9.29
C LEU A 189 -10.35 24.42 8.66
N HIS A 190 -10.89 23.22 8.56
CA HIS A 190 -10.29 22.07 7.90
C HIS A 190 -10.94 21.92 6.52
N ILE A 191 -10.09 21.90 5.49
CA ILE A 191 -10.44 21.81 4.07
C ILE A 191 -9.89 20.50 3.56
N LEU A 192 -10.77 19.57 3.19
CA LEU A 192 -10.37 18.19 2.90
C LEU A 192 -10.61 17.83 1.43
N HIS A 193 -9.57 17.26 0.82
CA HIS A 193 -9.61 16.83 -0.57
C HIS A 193 -9.30 15.37 -0.72
N LEU A 194 -9.94 14.76 -1.71
CA LEU A 194 -9.45 13.54 -2.33
C LEU A 194 -8.52 13.92 -3.48
N THR A 195 -7.34 13.31 -3.53
CA THR A 195 -6.33 13.56 -4.55
C THR A 195 -5.57 12.27 -4.90
N ARG A 196 -5.01 12.22 -6.12
CA ARG A 196 -4.05 11.18 -6.53
C ARG A 196 -2.63 11.71 -6.63
N ASN A 197 -2.43 12.98 -6.29
CA ASN A 197 -1.15 13.67 -6.41
C ASN A 197 -0.30 13.59 -5.12
N ARG A 198 -0.43 12.48 -4.37
CA ARG A 198 0.35 12.23 -3.15
C ARG A 198 1.21 10.99 -3.29
N GLY A 199 2.31 10.97 -2.54
CA GLY A 199 3.27 9.87 -2.49
C GLY A 199 3.98 9.58 -3.83
N PRO A 200 4.95 8.67 -3.79
CA PRO A 200 5.78 8.33 -4.95
C PRO A 200 5.07 7.43 -5.96
N HIS A 201 4.19 6.55 -5.51
CA HIS A 201 3.60 5.50 -6.33
C HIS A 201 2.29 5.97 -6.97
N ARG A 202 2.37 6.72 -8.08
CA ARG A 202 1.17 7.32 -8.71
C ARG A 202 0.51 6.41 -9.75
N ASP A 203 1.31 5.65 -10.48
CA ASP A 203 0.84 4.60 -11.39
C ASP A 203 0.80 3.25 -10.67
N TYR A 204 -0.04 3.18 -9.62
CA TYR A 204 -0.05 2.10 -8.66
C TYR A 204 -1.48 1.69 -8.33
N ILE A 205 -1.70 0.41 -8.06
CA ILE A 205 -3.02 -0.10 -7.71
C ILE A 205 -3.53 0.51 -6.40
N ASN A 206 -4.85 0.63 -6.28
CA ASN A 206 -5.51 0.89 -5.01
C ASN A 206 -5.86 -0.45 -4.36
N MET A 207 -5.07 -0.87 -3.38
CA MET A 207 -5.21 -2.18 -2.73
C MET A 207 -6.54 -2.36 -1.97
N MET A 208 -7.29 -1.28 -1.78
CA MET A 208 -8.64 -1.31 -1.21
C MET A 208 -9.74 -1.48 -2.27
N SER A 209 -9.39 -1.71 -3.54
CA SER A 209 -10.33 -1.85 -4.65
C SER A 209 -10.11 -3.18 -5.38
N ALA A 210 -11.09 -4.07 -5.36
CA ALA A 210 -11.02 -5.37 -6.05
C ALA A 210 -10.74 -5.22 -7.55
N ALA A 211 -11.35 -4.23 -8.21
CA ALA A 211 -11.14 -3.97 -9.64
C ALA A 211 -9.71 -3.49 -9.93
N SER A 212 -9.12 -2.74 -9.01
CA SER A 212 -7.73 -2.29 -9.12
C SER A 212 -6.76 -3.44 -8.90
N CYS A 213 -6.93 -4.23 -7.83
CA CYS A 213 -6.08 -5.40 -7.55
C CYS A 213 -6.17 -6.46 -8.67
N ARG A 214 -7.33 -6.59 -9.31
CA ARG A 214 -7.50 -7.46 -10.48
C ARG A 214 -6.55 -7.07 -11.62
N ARG A 215 -6.13 -5.80 -11.75
CA ARG A 215 -5.17 -5.37 -12.77
C ARG A 215 -3.80 -6.04 -12.61
N LEU A 216 -3.35 -6.23 -11.36
CA LEU A 216 -2.11 -6.98 -11.10
C LEU A 216 -2.27 -8.44 -11.53
N ILE A 217 -3.37 -9.08 -11.18
CA ILE A 217 -3.64 -10.47 -11.56
C ILE A 217 -3.68 -10.61 -13.09
N ASP A 218 -4.42 -9.74 -13.77
CA ASP A 218 -4.55 -9.77 -15.24
C ASP A 218 -3.22 -9.50 -15.96
N ALA A 219 -2.37 -8.65 -15.40
CA ALA A 219 -1.13 -8.25 -16.04
C ALA A 219 0.04 -9.21 -15.77
N VAL A 220 0.03 -9.91 -14.65
CA VAL A 220 1.16 -10.74 -14.21
C VAL A 220 0.77 -12.22 -14.08
N TYR A 221 -0.22 -12.51 -13.28
CA TYR A 221 -0.58 -13.89 -12.90
C TYR A 221 -1.21 -14.67 -14.07
N GLU A 222 -2.19 -14.09 -14.74
CA GLU A 222 -2.85 -14.71 -15.89
C GLU A 222 -1.90 -14.99 -17.06
N PRO A 223 -0.97 -14.09 -17.43
CA PRO A 223 0.01 -14.40 -18.45
C PRO A 223 0.95 -15.55 -18.07
N HIS A 224 1.42 -15.60 -16.81
CA HIS A 224 2.24 -16.73 -16.36
C HIS A 224 1.45 -18.05 -16.38
N TRP A 225 0.19 -18.04 -15.97
CA TRP A 225 -0.68 -19.20 -16.10
C TRP A 225 -0.86 -19.62 -17.56
N ALA A 226 -1.15 -18.67 -18.45
CA ALA A 226 -1.34 -18.96 -19.87
C ALA A 226 -0.12 -19.62 -20.53
N HIS A 227 1.10 -19.24 -20.11
CA HIS A 227 2.34 -19.81 -20.65
C HIS A 227 2.75 -21.13 -19.97
N TYR A 228 2.49 -21.28 -18.66
CA TYR A 228 3.16 -22.27 -17.81
C TYR A 228 2.23 -23.18 -17.01
N GLN A 229 0.98 -23.38 -17.43
CA GLN A 229 0.01 -24.25 -16.71
C GLN A 229 0.60 -25.61 -16.30
N SER A 230 1.39 -26.25 -17.17
CA SER A 230 1.96 -27.58 -16.91
C SER A 230 3.08 -27.59 -15.85
N TYR A 231 3.56 -26.42 -15.44
CA TYR A 231 4.57 -26.27 -14.41
C TYR A 231 3.97 -25.87 -13.05
N PHE A 232 2.73 -25.37 -13.04
CA PHE A 232 2.07 -24.92 -11.82
C PHE A 232 1.83 -26.10 -10.85
N GLY A 233 2.09 -25.86 -9.57
CA GLY A 233 2.00 -26.87 -8.52
C GLY A 233 3.10 -27.93 -8.55
N SER A 234 4.00 -27.89 -9.53
CA SER A 234 5.15 -28.79 -9.63
C SER A 234 6.47 -27.98 -9.57
N THR A 235 6.92 -27.43 -10.68
CA THR A 235 8.13 -26.61 -10.73
C THR A 235 7.84 -25.17 -10.27
N ILE A 236 6.72 -24.57 -10.69
CA ILE A 236 6.27 -23.27 -10.14
C ILE A 236 5.50 -23.55 -8.85
N ALA A 237 6.10 -23.17 -7.73
CA ALA A 237 5.52 -23.34 -6.40
C ALA A 237 4.50 -22.26 -6.05
N GLY A 238 4.73 -21.04 -6.56
CA GLY A 238 3.84 -19.90 -6.27
C GLY A 238 4.39 -18.55 -6.67
N PHE A 239 3.76 -17.53 -6.11
CA PHE A 239 4.11 -16.13 -6.30
C PHE A 239 4.53 -15.49 -4.98
N PHE A 240 5.40 -14.50 -5.08
CA PHE A 240 5.93 -13.72 -3.97
C PHE A 240 5.61 -12.25 -4.18
N SER A 241 4.87 -11.63 -3.26
CA SER A 241 4.66 -10.19 -3.22
C SER A 241 5.70 -9.51 -2.35
N ASP A 242 6.39 -8.53 -2.92
CA ASP A 242 7.46 -7.79 -2.27
C ASP A 242 6.96 -6.39 -1.85
N GLU A 243 6.93 -6.15 -0.55
CA GLU A 243 6.61 -4.86 0.05
C GLU A 243 5.35 -4.14 -0.48
N PRO A 244 4.21 -4.83 -0.72
CA PRO A 244 3.00 -4.12 -1.09
C PRO A 244 2.61 -3.09 -0.04
N GLU A 245 2.10 -1.92 -0.49
CA GLU A 245 1.81 -0.80 0.41
C GLU A 245 0.60 0.03 -0.02
N LEU A 246 0.09 0.85 0.89
CA LEU A 246 -1.01 1.78 0.58
C LEU A 246 -0.56 2.95 -0.29
N GLY A 247 0.76 3.20 -0.37
CA GLY A 247 1.35 4.26 -1.19
C GLY A 247 1.10 5.66 -0.68
N ASN A 248 0.70 5.82 0.57
CA ASN A 248 0.64 7.12 1.23
C ASN A 248 2.04 7.52 1.73
N GLY A 249 2.41 8.78 1.51
CA GLY A 249 3.76 9.26 1.39
C GLY A 249 4.67 9.30 2.61
N HIS A 250 4.64 8.36 3.58
CA HIS A 250 5.54 8.41 4.75
C HIS A 250 6.10 7.05 5.17
N LEU A 251 6.59 6.30 4.18
CA LEU A 251 7.08 4.94 4.33
C LEU A 251 8.15 4.78 5.41
N TYR A 252 9.06 5.73 5.50
CA TYR A 252 10.24 5.64 6.35
C TYR A 252 10.14 6.45 7.65
N GLU A 253 9.03 7.14 7.90
CA GLU A 253 8.84 7.88 9.14
C GLU A 253 8.27 6.99 10.25
N SER A 254 9.10 6.08 10.67
CA SER A 254 8.79 5.01 11.62
C SER A 254 8.28 5.45 13.00
N GLY A 255 8.38 6.71 13.34
CA GLY A 255 7.91 7.25 14.61
C GLY A 255 6.53 7.88 14.59
N LYS A 256 5.93 8.07 13.41
CA LYS A 256 4.63 8.75 13.29
C LYS A 256 3.46 7.79 13.49
N ALA A 257 2.51 8.19 14.30
CA ALA A 257 1.20 7.54 14.36
C ALA A 257 0.35 7.98 13.15
N ILE A 258 -0.69 7.20 12.81
CA ILE A 258 -1.57 7.49 11.66
C ILE A 258 -2.08 8.94 11.64
N TRP A 259 -2.49 9.48 12.76
CA TRP A 259 -3.02 10.85 12.88
C TRP A 259 -1.97 11.95 12.73
N GLN A 260 -0.70 11.59 12.60
CA GLN A 260 0.42 12.48 12.33
C GLN A 260 0.86 12.42 10.86
N MET A 261 0.23 11.56 10.06
CA MET A 261 0.50 11.46 8.63
C MET A 261 -0.08 12.66 7.88
N GLU A 262 0.55 13.04 6.77
CA GLU A 262 0.07 14.14 5.93
C GLU A 262 -1.16 13.77 5.11
N ASP A 263 -1.29 12.49 4.76
CA ASP A 263 -2.40 11.97 3.98
C ASP A 263 -2.86 10.60 4.49
N HIS A 264 -4.06 10.25 4.14
CA HIS A 264 -4.68 8.97 4.48
C HIS A 264 -5.11 8.25 3.21
N ALA A 265 -4.77 6.96 3.09
CA ALA A 265 -5.17 6.13 1.96
C ALA A 265 -6.70 6.09 1.82
N TRP A 266 -7.22 6.17 0.59
CA TRP A 266 -8.64 6.33 0.35
C TRP A 266 -9.19 5.46 -0.78
N SER A 267 -10.45 5.07 -0.63
CA SER A 267 -11.26 4.41 -1.66
C SER A 267 -12.75 4.65 -1.45
N ALA A 268 -13.55 4.32 -2.46
CA ALA A 268 -15.01 4.35 -2.32
C ALA A 268 -15.52 3.42 -1.20
N GLY A 269 -14.81 2.31 -0.92
CA GLY A 269 -15.13 1.41 0.18
C GLY A 269 -14.97 2.06 1.55
N VAL A 270 -13.94 2.88 1.74
CA VAL A 270 -13.74 3.67 2.97
C VAL A 270 -14.89 4.67 3.15
N THR A 271 -15.24 5.39 2.08
CA THR A 271 -16.40 6.30 2.10
C THR A 271 -17.68 5.59 2.52
N LYS A 272 -17.93 4.40 1.98
CA LYS A 272 -19.10 3.58 2.33
C LYS A 272 -19.10 3.21 3.81
N ALA A 273 -17.98 2.71 4.33
CA ALA A 273 -17.87 2.31 5.73
C ALA A 273 -18.08 3.47 6.70
N LEU A 274 -17.51 4.65 6.39
CA LEU A 274 -17.72 5.85 7.23
C LEU A 274 -19.17 6.33 7.19
N ARG A 275 -19.83 6.27 6.03
CA ARG A 275 -21.27 6.59 5.93
C ARG A 275 -22.15 5.61 6.71
N GLU A 276 -21.83 4.34 6.71
CA GLU A 276 -22.53 3.33 7.51
C GLU A 276 -22.37 3.56 9.01
N ALA A 277 -21.19 3.98 9.46
CA ALA A 277 -20.88 4.20 10.86
C ALA A 277 -21.39 5.53 11.42
N PHE A 278 -21.38 6.61 10.61
CA PHE A 278 -21.64 7.99 11.03
C PHE A 278 -22.84 8.65 10.33
N GLY A 279 -23.52 7.94 9.43
CA GLY A 279 -24.69 8.46 8.73
C GLY A 279 -24.37 9.49 7.65
N ALA A 280 -25.35 10.37 7.35
CA ALA A 280 -25.25 11.35 6.27
C ALA A 280 -24.14 12.40 6.50
N GLU A 281 -23.87 12.72 7.76
CA GLU A 281 -22.90 13.73 8.17
C GLU A 281 -21.48 13.18 8.36
N TRP A 282 -21.17 11.99 7.85
CA TRP A 282 -19.90 11.29 8.01
C TRP A 282 -18.67 12.16 7.73
N SER A 283 -18.74 13.06 6.75
CA SER A 283 -17.62 13.91 6.33
C SER A 283 -17.28 15.01 7.35
N LYS A 284 -18.22 15.36 8.24
CA LYS A 284 -18.01 16.25 9.37
C LYS A 284 -16.92 15.75 10.32
N TYR A 285 -16.74 14.44 10.43
CA TYR A 285 -15.79 13.83 11.36
C TYR A 285 -14.40 13.61 10.77
N LEU A 286 -14.20 13.80 9.47
CA LEU A 286 -12.92 13.55 8.81
C LEU A 286 -11.73 14.31 9.38
N PRO A 287 -11.85 15.57 9.83
CA PRO A 287 -10.73 16.27 10.49
C PRO A 287 -10.14 15.53 11.68
N LEU A 288 -10.92 14.68 12.35
CA LEU A 288 -10.49 13.92 13.53
C LEU A 288 -9.51 12.78 13.19
N LEU A 289 -9.28 12.50 11.93
CA LEU A 289 -8.23 11.59 11.47
C LEU A 289 -6.82 12.16 11.71
N TRP A 290 -6.66 13.48 11.75
CA TRP A 290 -5.38 14.14 12.03
C TRP A 290 -5.21 14.47 13.52
N GLU A 291 -3.94 14.62 13.93
CA GLU A 291 -3.61 15.10 15.27
C GLU A 291 -4.09 16.55 15.46
N GLN A 292 -4.85 16.75 16.48
CA GLN A 292 -5.33 18.07 16.87
C GLN A 292 -5.67 18.04 18.36
N PRO A 293 -5.68 19.23 19.00
CA PRO A 293 -6.04 19.34 20.43
C PRO A 293 -7.54 19.13 20.63
N PHE A 294 -8.00 17.91 20.35
CA PHE A 294 -9.39 17.47 20.49
C PHE A 294 -9.39 16.12 21.22
N ASP A 295 -9.65 16.15 22.51
CA ASP A 295 -9.64 14.97 23.38
C ASP A 295 -11.06 14.43 23.60
N SER A 296 -11.40 13.40 22.84
CA SER A 296 -12.67 12.71 23.03
C SER A 296 -12.67 11.28 22.49
N ASP A 297 -13.53 10.44 23.03
CA ASP A 297 -13.83 9.10 22.50
C ASP A 297 -14.27 9.14 21.04
N LEU A 298 -14.79 10.28 20.57
CA LEU A 298 -15.18 10.48 19.19
C LEU A 298 -13.97 10.37 18.25
N CYS A 299 -12.81 10.97 18.59
CA CYS A 299 -11.58 10.82 17.80
C CYS A 299 -11.16 9.36 17.67
N ALA A 300 -11.13 8.66 18.82
CA ALA A 300 -10.77 7.24 18.84
C ALA A 300 -11.73 6.41 17.96
N ARG A 301 -13.03 6.68 18.05
CA ARG A 301 -14.04 5.98 17.24
C ARG A 301 -13.88 6.24 15.76
N VAL A 302 -13.63 7.50 15.34
CA VAL A 302 -13.43 7.85 13.93
C VAL A 302 -12.18 7.17 13.36
N ARG A 303 -11.05 7.24 14.08
CA ARG A 303 -9.78 6.62 13.70
C ARG A 303 -9.88 5.10 13.62
N LEU A 304 -10.51 4.47 14.62
CA LEU A 304 -10.75 3.03 14.63
C LEU A 304 -11.61 2.60 13.43
N THR A 305 -12.73 3.29 13.18
CA THR A 305 -13.63 2.97 12.06
C THR A 305 -12.92 3.10 10.72
N TYR A 306 -12.12 4.16 10.54
CA TYR A 306 -11.33 4.35 9.33
C TYR A 306 -10.33 3.21 9.13
N MET A 307 -9.52 2.88 10.15
CA MET A 307 -8.49 1.85 10.04
C MET A 307 -9.07 0.45 9.90
N ASP A 308 -10.18 0.17 10.58
CA ASP A 308 -10.88 -1.11 10.40
C ASP A 308 -11.37 -1.27 8.97
N ALA A 309 -11.95 -0.20 8.38
CA ALA A 309 -12.37 -0.20 6.98
C ALA A 309 -11.19 -0.40 6.01
N VAL A 310 -10.11 0.38 6.16
CA VAL A 310 -8.92 0.29 5.30
C VAL A 310 -8.35 -1.13 5.33
N THR A 311 -8.11 -1.67 6.52
CA THR A 311 -7.42 -2.95 6.66
C THR A 311 -8.28 -4.14 6.23
N HIS A 312 -9.60 -4.11 6.44
CA HIS A 312 -10.52 -5.10 5.87
C HIS A 312 -10.58 -5.05 4.34
N LEU A 313 -10.61 -3.84 3.77
CA LEU A 313 -10.63 -3.70 2.31
C LEU A 313 -9.34 -4.20 1.67
N VAL A 314 -8.19 -4.00 2.30
CA VAL A 314 -6.90 -4.56 1.86
C VAL A 314 -6.93 -6.08 1.96
N GLU A 315 -7.38 -6.63 3.08
CA GLU A 315 -7.52 -8.08 3.28
C GLU A 315 -8.35 -8.70 2.15
N GLN A 316 -9.58 -8.22 1.96
CA GLN A 316 -10.53 -8.80 1.01
C GLN A 316 -10.13 -8.56 -0.46
N ASN A 317 -9.71 -7.34 -0.79
CA ASN A 317 -9.54 -6.95 -2.18
C ASN A 317 -8.15 -7.21 -2.74
N PHE A 318 -7.13 -7.25 -1.89
CA PHE A 318 -5.76 -7.55 -2.31
C PHE A 318 -5.32 -8.95 -1.83
N SER A 319 -5.13 -9.12 -0.52
CA SER A 319 -4.50 -10.31 0.03
C SER A 319 -5.28 -11.59 -0.27
N GLU A 320 -6.58 -11.62 0.03
CA GLU A 320 -7.43 -12.77 -0.24
C GLU A 320 -7.64 -12.98 -1.74
N GLN A 321 -7.84 -11.92 -2.53
CA GLN A 321 -8.06 -12.03 -3.97
C GLN A 321 -6.87 -12.67 -4.68
N VAL A 322 -5.64 -12.25 -4.34
CA VAL A 322 -4.41 -12.85 -4.89
C VAL A 322 -4.24 -14.29 -4.41
N GLY A 323 -4.41 -14.52 -3.11
CA GLY A 323 -4.30 -15.86 -2.53
C GLY A 323 -5.33 -16.84 -3.09
N ASP A 324 -6.58 -16.42 -3.29
CA ASP A 324 -7.63 -17.23 -3.88
C ASP A 324 -7.33 -17.60 -5.33
N TRP A 325 -6.79 -16.63 -6.10
CA TRP A 325 -6.34 -16.92 -7.46
C TRP A 325 -5.23 -17.97 -7.46
N CYS A 326 -4.20 -17.82 -6.62
CA CYS A 326 -3.11 -18.78 -6.50
C CYS A 326 -3.61 -20.18 -6.14
N ARG A 327 -4.45 -20.29 -5.12
CA ARG A 327 -5.05 -21.57 -4.70
C ARG A 327 -5.90 -22.21 -5.79
N ALA A 328 -6.69 -21.41 -6.52
CA ALA A 328 -7.48 -21.90 -7.65
C ALA A 328 -6.63 -22.48 -8.79
N HIS A 329 -5.39 -22.04 -8.91
CA HIS A 329 -4.42 -22.49 -9.92
C HIS A 329 -3.38 -23.49 -9.38
N GLY A 330 -3.58 -23.99 -8.15
CA GLY A 330 -2.75 -25.04 -7.54
C GLY A 330 -1.36 -24.61 -7.11
N VAL A 331 -1.15 -23.31 -6.90
CA VAL A 331 0.10 -22.70 -6.42
C VAL A 331 -0.15 -21.92 -5.13
N LYS A 332 0.93 -21.52 -4.46
CA LYS A 332 0.88 -20.80 -3.19
C LYS A 332 1.11 -19.30 -3.40
N TYR A 333 0.64 -18.52 -2.43
CA TYR A 333 0.90 -17.10 -2.31
C TYR A 333 1.72 -16.83 -1.06
N ILE A 334 2.86 -16.13 -1.20
CA ILE A 334 3.75 -15.75 -0.11
C ILE A 334 4.21 -14.31 -0.28
N GLY A 335 4.89 -13.77 0.71
CA GLY A 335 5.47 -12.44 0.65
C GLY A 335 5.58 -11.81 2.03
N HIS A 336 5.89 -10.54 2.02
CA HIS A 336 5.93 -9.70 3.22
C HIS A 336 5.41 -8.30 2.88
N VAL A 337 5.26 -7.45 3.89
CA VAL A 337 4.81 -6.06 3.72
C VAL A 337 5.93 -5.10 4.09
N ILE A 338 5.92 -3.89 3.51
CA ILE A 338 6.97 -2.91 3.75
C ILE A 338 7.15 -2.60 5.24
N GLU A 339 8.39 -2.52 5.71
CA GLU A 339 8.77 -2.20 7.11
C GLU A 339 8.06 -3.10 8.14
N ASP A 340 7.82 -4.34 7.80
CA ASP A 340 7.00 -5.28 8.56
C ASP A 340 7.60 -5.69 9.91
N ASN A 341 8.90 -5.57 10.07
CA ASN A 341 9.59 -5.77 11.35
C ASN A 341 9.10 -4.85 12.48
N ASN A 342 8.33 -3.80 12.13
CA ASN A 342 7.76 -2.83 13.07
C ASN A 342 6.26 -2.57 12.86
N GLN A 343 5.62 -3.17 11.86
CA GLN A 343 4.33 -2.72 11.34
C GLN A 343 3.11 -3.24 12.10
N HIS A 344 3.22 -4.33 12.82
CA HIS A 344 2.07 -4.88 13.56
C HIS A 344 1.48 -3.92 14.61
N SER A 345 2.24 -2.88 14.97
CA SER A 345 1.80 -1.79 15.84
C SER A 345 1.58 -0.45 15.13
N ARG A 346 1.88 -0.37 13.84
CA ARG A 346 1.77 0.86 13.05
C ARG A 346 0.56 0.80 12.14
N THR A 347 -0.52 1.35 12.61
CA THR A 347 -1.69 1.58 11.78
C THR A 347 -1.49 2.86 10.97
N GLY A 348 -1.68 2.82 9.65
CA GLY A 348 -1.64 4.00 8.78
C GLY A 348 -0.50 4.07 7.76
N SER A 349 0.51 3.22 7.89
CA SER A 349 1.54 3.00 6.89
C SER A 349 1.52 1.56 6.42
N SER A 350 2.33 1.20 5.44
CA SER A 350 2.36 -0.12 4.84
C SER A 350 0.94 -0.54 4.40
N LEU A 351 0.44 -1.68 4.86
CA LEU A 351 -0.94 -2.14 4.66
C LEU A 351 -1.80 -2.04 5.94
N GLY A 352 -1.33 -1.35 6.94
CA GLY A 352 -2.06 -0.96 8.15
C GLY A 352 -2.21 -2.02 9.24
N HIS A 353 -2.43 -3.28 8.89
CA HIS A 353 -2.60 -4.37 9.85
C HIS A 353 -1.91 -5.64 9.35
N TYR A 354 -0.82 -6.01 9.98
CA TYR A 354 0.03 -7.11 9.54
C TYR A 354 -0.76 -8.41 9.24
N PHE A 355 -1.54 -8.89 10.18
CA PHE A 355 -2.25 -10.17 10.02
C PHE A 355 -3.34 -10.13 8.94
N ARG A 356 -4.05 -9.00 8.76
CA ARG A 356 -5.02 -8.84 7.68
C ARG A 356 -4.31 -8.73 6.33
N ALA A 357 -3.24 -7.97 6.28
CA ALA A 357 -2.45 -7.78 5.06
C ALA A 357 -1.92 -9.10 4.49
N LEU A 358 -1.52 -10.02 5.37
CA LEU A 358 -0.98 -11.33 5.01
C LEU A 358 -2.01 -12.47 5.11
N GLY A 359 -3.28 -12.16 5.43
CA GLY A 359 -4.33 -13.18 5.67
C GLY A 359 -4.62 -14.08 4.49
N GLY A 360 -4.43 -13.60 3.26
CA GLY A 360 -4.59 -14.38 2.03
C GLY A 360 -3.37 -15.25 1.68
N GLN A 361 -2.23 -15.05 2.35
CA GLN A 361 -1.00 -15.78 2.05
C GLN A 361 -1.00 -17.18 2.67
N ASP A 362 -0.33 -18.12 2.00
CA ASP A 362 -0.09 -19.47 2.51
C ASP A 362 1.11 -19.52 3.48
N MET A 363 2.04 -18.58 3.35
CA MET A 363 3.14 -18.34 4.28
C MET A 363 3.38 -16.83 4.37
N ALA A 364 3.24 -16.30 5.56
CA ALA A 364 3.54 -14.90 5.87
C ALA A 364 5.05 -14.74 6.09
N GLY A 365 5.63 -13.67 5.54
CA GLY A 365 7.04 -13.33 5.68
C GLY A 365 7.29 -12.09 6.53
N ILE A 366 8.54 -11.94 6.93
CA ILE A 366 9.10 -10.75 7.57
C ILE A 366 10.45 -10.48 6.91
N ASP A 367 10.68 -9.26 6.48
CA ASP A 367 12.01 -8.84 6.03
C ASP A 367 12.88 -8.47 7.22
N ASP A 368 13.97 -9.22 7.43
CA ASP A 368 14.96 -8.94 8.46
C ASP A 368 16.17 -8.23 7.84
N ILE A 369 16.01 -6.95 7.55
CA ILE A 369 17.07 -6.12 6.97
C ILE A 369 18.08 -5.74 8.06
N GLY A 370 19.33 -6.13 7.84
CA GLY A 370 20.46 -5.70 8.68
C GLY A 370 20.52 -6.33 10.07
N GLY A 371 19.91 -7.50 10.27
CA GLY A 371 19.98 -8.21 11.55
C GLY A 371 19.11 -7.58 12.63
N GLN A 372 17.94 -7.15 12.28
CA GLN A 372 16.97 -6.50 13.20
C GLN A 372 16.36 -7.48 14.22
N VAL A 373 16.42 -8.78 13.96
CA VAL A 373 16.05 -9.83 14.90
C VAL A 373 17.28 -10.18 15.75
N LEU A 374 17.43 -9.52 16.87
CA LEU A 374 18.53 -9.78 17.82
C LEU A 374 18.06 -10.76 18.89
N PRO A 375 18.56 -12.02 18.93
CA PRO A 375 18.30 -12.92 20.04
C PRO A 375 18.84 -12.30 21.34
N GLN A 376 17.99 -12.12 22.34
CA GLN A 376 18.32 -11.50 23.65
C GLN A 376 18.72 -10.02 23.59
N GLY A 377 18.59 -9.33 22.47
CA GLY A 377 18.80 -7.90 22.40
C GLY A 377 17.71 -7.15 23.17
N GLU A 378 18.10 -6.30 24.12
CA GLU A 378 17.22 -5.23 24.57
C GLU A 378 17.06 -4.26 23.40
N TRP A 379 16.10 -4.54 22.54
CA TRP A 379 15.75 -3.61 21.50
C TRP A 379 14.89 -2.51 22.13
N ASN A 380 15.49 -1.33 22.26
CA ASN A 380 14.79 -0.14 22.76
C ASN A 380 13.85 0.47 21.72
N GLY A 381 13.59 -0.23 20.62
CA GLY A 381 12.50 0.11 19.70
C GLY A 381 11.17 -0.38 20.26
N PRO A 382 10.07 0.34 20.05
CA PRO A 382 8.82 0.03 20.73
C PRO A 382 8.24 -1.36 20.46
N TRP A 383 8.70 -2.11 19.44
CA TRP A 383 8.07 -3.39 19.08
C TRP A 383 8.99 -4.24 18.17
N SER A 384 9.41 -5.41 18.60
CA SER A 384 9.96 -6.43 17.71
C SER A 384 8.92 -7.53 17.49
N VAL A 385 8.67 -7.92 16.26
CA VAL A 385 7.75 -9.01 15.90
C VAL A 385 8.28 -10.37 16.32
N SER A 386 9.59 -10.48 16.56
CA SER A 386 10.30 -11.74 16.84
C SER A 386 9.83 -12.50 18.10
N GLY A 387 8.98 -11.91 18.92
CA GLY A 387 8.47 -12.55 20.15
C GLY A 387 7.06 -13.14 20.04
N GLU A 388 6.28 -12.80 19.02
CA GLU A 388 4.84 -13.10 18.98
C GLU A 388 4.39 -14.06 17.87
N VAL A 389 5.26 -14.37 16.93
CA VAL A 389 5.00 -15.42 15.91
C VAL A 389 5.47 -16.77 16.44
N ARG A 390 4.78 -17.29 17.45
CA ARG A 390 4.92 -18.69 17.90
C ARG A 390 3.58 -19.40 17.78
#